data_0f493b4ffc67ce8857f775fa82e41834
#
_entry.id   0f493b4ffc67ce8857f775fa82e41834
#
_cell.length_a   1.000
_cell.length_b   1.000
_cell.length_c   1.000
_cell.angle_alpha   90.00
_cell.angle_beta   90.00
_cell.angle_gamma   90.00
#
_symmetry.space_group_name_H-M   'P 1'
#
loop_
_entity.id
_entity.type
_entity.pdbx_description
1 polymer ?
#
loop_
_entity_poly.entity_id
_entity_poly.type
_entity_poly.pdbx_seq_one_letter_code
_entity_poly.pdbx_strand_id
1 'polypeptide(L)'
;MTPYSKKDVLLQARDLSLRYGEKCILHDINFSIRDIIRPGMLQGQVVSLVGRSGIGKTQLFRILSGLQRPSSGSITIRERKPAETGTGSIQVYQERAVRPGDMGVIFQNYYQFGWRTVKQSLLLAANRNKVLAGKEEDTLLQYADQFDITDVLHRWPAQLSGGQQQRVSIIQQLLKGADFLLLDEPFSGLDVCVLDKVVELLLQVSLSDELKTLIIVSHDIATAIAISDTVYILGRQAGREGSTLVREIDLIERGLAWQKGVRQEKVFAETLEEIKGCL
;
A
#
# COMPACT_ATOMS: atom_id res chain seq x y z
N MET A 1 -20.00 -17.20 2.67
CA MET A 1 -19.09 -16.08 3.00
C MET A 1 -18.22 -16.52 4.16
N THR A 2 -16.91 -16.42 4.03
CA THR A 2 -15.99 -16.70 5.14
C THR A 2 -16.20 -15.58 6.18
N PRO A 3 -16.46 -15.89 7.46
CA PRO A 3 -16.63 -14.84 8.46
C PRO A 3 -15.33 -14.03 8.58
N TYR A 4 -15.44 -12.71 8.61
CA TYR A 4 -14.33 -11.81 8.87
C TYR A 4 -14.72 -10.79 9.93
N SER A 5 -13.74 -10.17 10.57
CA SER A 5 -13.99 -9.10 11.52
C SER A 5 -12.98 -7.98 11.33
N LYS A 6 -13.45 -6.74 11.39
CA LYS A 6 -12.61 -5.55 11.44
C LYS A 6 -12.33 -5.24 12.91
N LYS A 7 -11.07 -5.27 13.30
CA LYS A 7 -10.65 -5.00 14.69
C LYS A 7 -10.08 -3.58 14.84
N ASP A 8 -8.88 -3.51 15.29
CA ASP A 8 -8.21 -2.28 15.69
C ASP A 8 -7.93 -1.35 14.49
N VAL A 9 -7.93 -0.06 14.74
CA VAL A 9 -7.52 0.93 13.74
C VAL A 9 -6.00 0.89 13.60
N LEU A 10 -5.50 0.60 12.40
CA LEU A 10 -4.08 0.59 12.06
C LEU A 10 -3.61 1.95 11.57
N LEU A 11 -4.44 2.63 10.78
CA LEU A 11 -4.21 3.98 10.26
C LEU A 11 -5.50 4.78 10.32
N GLN A 12 -5.39 6.04 10.76
CA GLN A 12 -6.52 6.98 10.84
C GLN A 12 -6.16 8.31 10.21
N ALA A 13 -6.97 8.78 9.27
CA ALA A 13 -6.99 10.17 8.80
C ALA A 13 -8.19 10.87 9.39
N ARG A 14 -8.00 12.09 9.98
CA ARG A 14 -9.05 12.90 10.59
C ARG A 14 -8.99 14.33 10.08
N ASP A 15 -10.09 14.82 9.49
CA ASP A 15 -10.32 16.21 9.04
C ASP A 15 -9.18 16.76 8.18
N LEU A 16 -8.55 15.86 7.38
CA LEU A 16 -7.34 16.16 6.66
C LEU A 16 -7.67 17.03 5.44
N SER A 17 -7.04 18.18 5.36
CA SER A 17 -7.16 19.08 4.22
C SER A 17 -5.78 19.55 3.75
N LEU A 18 -5.69 19.85 2.45
CA LEU A 18 -4.49 20.40 1.83
C LEU A 18 -4.84 21.58 0.94
N ARG A 19 -4.15 22.69 1.17
CA ARG A 19 -4.27 23.91 0.36
C ARG A 19 -2.89 24.37 -0.13
N TYR A 20 -2.85 24.94 -1.32
CA TYR A 20 -1.70 25.68 -1.84
C TYR A 20 -2.18 27.13 -2.14
N GLY A 21 -1.82 28.05 -1.25
CA GLY A 21 -2.42 29.38 -1.25
C GLY A 21 -3.93 29.30 -1.08
N GLU A 22 -4.67 29.92 -2.00
CA GLU A 22 -6.14 29.87 -1.98
C GLU A 22 -6.72 28.57 -2.54
N LYS A 23 -5.97 27.83 -3.34
CA LYS A 23 -6.45 26.61 -4.00
C LYS A 23 -6.55 25.45 -3.03
N CYS A 24 -7.75 24.92 -2.82
CA CYS A 24 -8.00 23.71 -2.07
C CYS A 24 -7.76 22.48 -2.97
N ILE A 25 -6.92 21.57 -2.53
CA ILE A 25 -6.63 20.31 -3.24
C ILE A 25 -7.39 19.16 -2.63
N LEU A 26 -7.28 19.00 -1.30
CA LEU A 26 -7.99 18.00 -0.52
C LEU A 26 -8.78 18.70 0.56
N HIS A 27 -10.01 18.25 0.78
CA HIS A 27 -10.92 18.83 1.74
C HIS A 27 -11.55 17.74 2.59
N ASP A 28 -11.40 17.87 3.91
CA ASP A 28 -12.09 17.06 4.92
C ASP A 28 -12.02 15.55 4.65
N ILE A 29 -10.80 15.05 4.43
CA ILE A 29 -10.56 13.63 4.21
C ILE A 29 -10.60 12.90 5.55
N ASN A 30 -11.55 11.99 5.69
CA ASN A 30 -11.77 11.17 6.87
C ASN A 30 -11.87 9.70 6.48
N PHE A 31 -10.96 8.85 6.98
CA PHE A 31 -11.06 7.40 6.82
C PHE A 31 -10.19 6.65 7.83
N SER A 32 -10.47 5.36 7.99
CA SER A 32 -9.68 4.48 8.83
C SER A 32 -9.39 3.15 8.14
N ILE A 33 -8.15 2.70 8.20
CA ILE A 33 -7.77 1.35 7.83
C ILE A 33 -7.75 0.52 9.11
N ARG A 34 -8.57 -0.52 9.16
CA ARG A 34 -8.71 -1.42 10.30
C ARG A 34 -8.07 -2.77 9.99
N ASP A 35 -7.54 -3.39 11.01
CA ASP A 35 -7.07 -4.78 10.92
C ASP A 35 -8.22 -5.72 10.55
N ILE A 36 -8.03 -6.51 9.50
CA ILE A 36 -9.02 -7.46 8.98
C ILE A 36 -8.57 -8.87 9.34
N ILE A 37 -9.32 -9.50 10.26
CA ILE A 37 -9.06 -10.89 10.65
C ILE A 37 -9.98 -11.82 9.88
N ARG A 38 -9.37 -12.79 9.18
CA ARG A 38 -10.03 -13.85 8.45
C ARG A 38 -9.69 -15.19 9.10
N PRO A 39 -10.64 -15.90 9.72
CA PRO A 39 -10.37 -17.21 10.32
C PRO A 39 -9.81 -18.21 9.29
N GLY A 40 -8.67 -18.80 9.63
CA GLY A 40 -8.00 -19.79 8.77
C GLY A 40 -7.15 -19.21 7.64
N MET A 41 -6.97 -17.88 7.56
CA MET A 41 -6.09 -17.21 6.60
C MET A 41 -5.11 -16.30 7.34
N LEU A 42 -3.81 -16.58 7.18
CA LEU A 42 -2.73 -15.68 7.59
C LEU A 42 -2.42 -14.77 6.41
N GLN A 43 -3.00 -13.59 6.40
CA GLN A 43 -2.92 -12.71 5.25
C GLN A 43 -3.09 -11.26 5.68
N GLY A 44 -2.25 -10.38 5.16
CA GLY A 44 -2.42 -8.94 5.28
C GLY A 44 -3.62 -8.43 4.49
N GLN A 45 -3.68 -7.14 4.27
CA GLN A 45 -4.79 -6.51 3.57
C GLN A 45 -4.33 -5.57 2.47
N VAL A 46 -5.20 -5.37 1.48
CA VAL A 46 -5.01 -4.44 0.38
C VAL A 46 -6.12 -3.40 0.39
N VAL A 47 -5.73 -2.14 0.42
CA VAL A 47 -6.65 -0.99 0.37
C VAL A 47 -6.31 -0.17 -0.87
N SER A 48 -7.28 0.09 -1.72
CA SER A 48 -7.10 0.94 -2.90
C SER A 48 -7.74 2.31 -2.71
N LEU A 49 -7.00 3.36 -3.14
CA LEU A 49 -7.47 4.73 -3.28
C LEU A 49 -7.62 5.03 -4.77
N VAL A 50 -8.86 5.08 -5.26
CA VAL A 50 -9.14 5.32 -6.68
C VAL A 50 -9.71 6.71 -6.91
N GLY A 51 -9.49 7.25 -8.11
CA GLY A 51 -9.99 8.56 -8.49
C GLY A 51 -9.46 9.01 -9.86
N ARG A 52 -10.09 10.01 -10.46
CA ARG A 52 -9.66 10.57 -11.75
C ARG A 52 -8.22 11.12 -11.70
N SER A 53 -7.56 11.20 -12.84
CA SER A 53 -6.27 11.88 -12.95
C SER A 53 -6.41 13.35 -12.50
N GLY A 54 -5.41 13.88 -11.77
CA GLY A 54 -5.42 15.25 -11.27
C GLY A 54 -6.35 15.52 -10.08
N ILE A 55 -7.05 14.52 -9.52
CA ILE A 55 -7.97 14.67 -8.38
C ILE A 55 -7.26 14.89 -7.04
N GLY A 56 -5.94 14.72 -6.94
CA GLY A 56 -5.18 14.89 -5.69
C GLY A 56 -4.67 13.59 -5.07
N LYS A 57 -4.78 12.44 -5.74
CA LYS A 57 -4.31 11.13 -5.25
C LYS A 57 -2.84 11.17 -4.79
N THR A 58 -1.95 11.69 -5.62
CA THR A 58 -0.51 11.80 -5.30
C THR A 58 -0.27 12.73 -4.10
N GLN A 59 -1.10 13.76 -3.89
CA GLN A 59 -0.97 14.61 -2.71
C GLN A 59 -1.41 13.87 -1.45
N LEU A 60 -2.53 13.15 -1.51
CA LEU A 60 -2.96 12.28 -0.41
C LEU A 60 -1.90 11.21 -0.11
N PHE A 61 -1.36 10.56 -1.13
CA PHE A 61 -0.24 9.60 -1.01
C PHE A 61 0.96 10.19 -0.25
N ARG A 62 1.40 11.42 -0.60
CA ARG A 62 2.51 12.11 0.08
C ARG A 62 2.20 12.42 1.53
N ILE A 63 0.96 12.77 1.84
CA ILE A 63 0.55 13.04 3.22
C ILE A 63 0.50 11.71 4.01
N LEU A 64 -0.07 10.64 3.45
CA LEU A 64 -0.10 9.31 4.07
C LEU A 64 1.30 8.80 4.38
N SER A 65 2.26 9.02 3.50
CA SER A 65 3.66 8.61 3.70
C SER A 65 4.46 9.52 4.64
N GLY A 66 3.85 10.59 5.16
CA GLY A 66 4.54 11.58 5.99
C GLY A 66 5.50 12.50 5.24
N LEU A 67 5.59 12.39 3.89
CA LEU A 67 6.46 13.22 3.05
C LEU A 67 5.94 14.65 2.88
N GLN A 68 4.67 14.87 3.19
CA GLN A 68 4.02 16.19 3.15
C GLN A 68 3.13 16.36 4.37
N ARG A 69 3.17 17.54 4.97
CA ARG A 69 2.23 17.89 6.04
C ARG A 69 0.90 18.36 5.44
N PRO A 70 -0.24 17.96 5.98
CA PRO A 70 -1.52 18.55 5.62
C PRO A 70 -1.60 20.00 6.08
N SER A 71 -2.48 20.79 5.51
CA SER A 71 -2.78 22.17 5.97
C SER A 71 -3.59 22.16 7.27
N SER A 72 -4.46 21.15 7.45
CA SER A 72 -5.20 20.90 8.69
C SER A 72 -5.51 19.40 8.82
N GLY A 73 -5.95 19.00 10.01
CA GLY A 73 -6.22 17.62 10.33
C GLY A 73 -4.97 16.83 10.68
N SER A 74 -5.10 15.51 10.77
CA SER A 74 -4.01 14.63 11.22
C SER A 74 -4.08 13.25 10.56
N ILE A 75 -2.91 12.60 10.50
CA ILE A 75 -2.79 11.17 10.20
C ILE A 75 -2.02 10.52 11.32
N THR A 76 -2.58 9.43 11.83
CA THR A 76 -1.99 8.60 12.87
C THR A 76 -1.89 7.16 12.42
N ILE A 77 -0.87 6.47 12.94
CA ILE A 77 -0.69 5.02 12.81
C ILE A 77 -0.62 4.39 14.19
N ARG A 78 -0.97 3.14 14.25
CA ARG A 78 -0.80 2.28 15.42
C ARG A 78 0.60 1.65 15.36
N GLU A 79 1.46 2.02 16.29
CA GLU A 79 2.81 1.48 16.42
C GLU A 79 2.85 0.38 17.49
N ARG A 80 3.52 -0.71 17.15
CA ARG A 80 3.82 -1.78 18.11
C ARG A 80 4.99 -1.34 19.00
N LYS A 81 4.76 -1.20 20.29
CA LYS A 81 5.86 -0.99 21.24
C LYS A 81 6.55 -2.32 21.57
N PRO A 82 7.88 -2.34 21.72
CA PRO A 82 8.56 -3.47 22.34
C PRO A 82 7.97 -3.67 23.73
N ALA A 83 7.60 -4.91 24.08
CA ALA A 83 7.20 -5.23 25.43
C ALA A 83 8.39 -4.91 26.37
N GLU A 84 8.17 -4.09 27.39
CA GLU A 84 9.14 -3.94 28.46
C GLU A 84 9.31 -5.30 29.13
N THR A 85 10.56 -5.75 29.27
CA THR A 85 10.95 -7.05 29.78
C THR A 85 10.42 -7.26 31.20
N GLY A 86 9.39 -8.11 31.34
CA GLY A 86 8.85 -8.51 32.64
C GLY A 86 7.50 -9.19 32.49
N THR A 87 7.49 -10.52 32.51
CA THR A 87 6.35 -11.39 32.75
C THR A 87 5.06 -11.14 31.92
N GLY A 88 4.96 -11.83 30.80
CA GLY A 88 3.75 -11.92 30.00
C GLY A 88 3.71 -10.93 28.84
N SER A 89 3.79 -11.43 27.62
CA SER A 89 3.86 -10.64 26.37
C SER A 89 2.54 -9.92 26.05
N ILE A 90 2.17 -8.91 26.80
CA ILE A 90 1.09 -8.00 26.41
C ILE A 90 1.70 -7.05 25.39
N GLN A 91 1.33 -7.21 24.11
CA GLN A 91 1.69 -6.27 23.06
C GLN A 91 1.00 -4.93 23.32
N VAL A 92 1.78 -3.92 23.67
CA VAL A 92 1.26 -2.56 23.87
C VAL A 92 1.35 -1.82 22.54
N TYR A 93 0.22 -1.30 22.09
CA TYR A 93 0.13 -0.47 20.89
C TYR A 93 -0.06 0.99 21.32
N GLN A 94 0.56 1.90 20.56
CA GLN A 94 0.39 3.34 20.73
C GLN A 94 0.02 3.99 19.42
N GLU A 95 -1.00 4.85 19.45
CA GLU A 95 -1.33 5.73 18.33
C GLU A 95 -0.36 6.91 18.32
N ARG A 96 0.22 7.20 17.16
CA ARG A 96 1.08 8.37 16.94
C ARG A 96 0.96 8.92 15.54
N ALA A 97 1.34 10.19 15.38
CA ALA A 97 1.42 10.81 14.06
C ALA A 97 2.40 10.09 13.14
N VAL A 98 2.04 9.98 11.87
CA VAL A 98 2.89 9.44 10.81
C VAL A 98 4.12 10.32 10.60
N ARG A 99 5.28 9.69 10.41
CA ARG A 99 6.58 10.34 10.13
C ARG A 99 7.17 9.81 8.83
N PRO A 100 8.03 10.58 8.15
CA PRO A 100 8.79 10.07 7.02
C PRO A 100 9.57 8.81 7.40
N GLY A 101 9.38 7.75 6.63
CA GLY A 101 10.05 6.48 6.87
C GLY A 101 9.24 5.42 7.62
N ASP A 102 8.10 5.76 8.21
CA ASP A 102 7.19 4.79 8.86
C ASP A 102 6.60 3.81 7.82
N MET A 103 6.37 4.30 6.62
CA MET A 103 5.82 3.50 5.54
C MET A 103 6.88 3.20 4.48
N GLY A 104 6.79 2.03 3.88
CA GLY A 104 7.48 1.71 2.65
C GLY A 104 6.79 2.43 1.50
N VAL A 105 7.54 3.15 0.67
CA VAL A 105 6.98 3.94 -0.41
C VAL A 105 7.55 3.50 -1.74
N ILE A 106 6.67 3.19 -2.70
CA ILE A 106 7.03 2.82 -4.05
C ILE A 106 6.38 3.82 -4.99
N PHE A 107 7.21 4.69 -5.58
CA PHE A 107 6.79 5.66 -6.58
C PHE A 107 6.72 5.01 -7.96
N GLN A 108 5.91 5.58 -8.84
CA GLN A 108 5.74 5.14 -10.23
C GLN A 108 7.08 4.98 -11.00
N ASN A 109 8.09 5.80 -10.68
CA ASN A 109 9.39 5.78 -11.36
C ASN A 109 10.42 4.85 -10.70
N TYR A 110 10.05 4.07 -9.69
CA TYR A 110 10.92 3.10 -9.00
C TYR A 110 12.31 3.64 -8.66
N TYR A 111 12.38 4.77 -7.95
CA TYR A 111 13.66 5.44 -7.62
C TYR A 111 14.65 4.50 -6.92
N GLN A 112 15.80 4.32 -7.55
CA GLN A 112 16.91 3.50 -7.05
C GLN A 112 18.22 4.28 -7.07
N PHE A 113 19.18 3.87 -6.24
CA PHE A 113 20.50 4.50 -6.20
C PHE A 113 21.32 4.09 -7.42
N GLY A 114 21.44 4.95 -8.44
CA GLY A 114 22.14 4.67 -9.69
C GLY A 114 23.63 4.31 -9.54
N TRP A 115 24.24 4.61 -8.39
CA TRP A 115 25.64 4.31 -8.04
C TRP A 115 25.83 3.08 -7.16
N ARG A 116 24.79 2.24 -6.98
CA ARG A 116 24.83 0.99 -6.26
C ARG A 116 24.30 -0.14 -7.12
N THR A 117 24.85 -1.33 -6.95
CA THR A 117 24.23 -2.54 -7.51
C THR A 117 22.92 -2.84 -6.77
N VAL A 118 22.08 -3.69 -7.36
CA VAL A 118 20.85 -4.17 -6.74
C VAL A 118 21.15 -4.76 -5.36
N LYS A 119 22.11 -5.71 -5.27
CA LYS A 119 22.50 -6.31 -3.98
C LYS A 119 22.90 -5.27 -2.93
N GLN A 120 23.73 -4.29 -3.32
CA GLN A 120 24.15 -3.23 -2.39
C GLN A 120 22.99 -2.37 -1.89
N SER A 121 22.01 -2.08 -2.76
CA SER A 121 20.82 -1.30 -2.40
C SER A 121 19.89 -2.08 -1.47
N LEU A 122 19.72 -3.38 -1.72
CA LEU A 122 18.91 -4.26 -0.89
C LEU A 122 19.54 -4.50 0.48
N LEU A 123 20.85 -4.73 0.56
CA LEU A 123 21.58 -4.85 1.82
C LEU A 123 21.48 -3.56 2.66
N LEU A 124 21.54 -2.39 2.01
CA LEU A 124 21.36 -1.12 2.73
C LEU A 124 19.99 -1.04 3.40
N ALA A 125 18.95 -1.55 2.76
CA ALA A 125 17.61 -1.59 3.35
C ALA A 125 17.54 -2.61 4.49
N ALA A 126 18.06 -3.83 4.29
CA ALA A 126 18.09 -4.90 5.29
C ALA A 126 18.82 -4.47 6.57
N ASN A 127 19.98 -3.80 6.43
CA ASN A 127 20.77 -3.30 7.56
C ASN A 127 20.06 -2.22 8.40
N ARG A 128 18.98 -1.63 7.89
CA ARG A 128 18.13 -0.70 8.67
C ARG A 128 17.08 -1.42 9.50
N ASN A 129 16.81 -2.67 9.21
CA ASN A 129 15.85 -3.50 9.92
C ASN A 129 16.51 -4.26 11.06
N LYS A 130 16.34 -3.79 12.27
CA LYS A 130 16.92 -4.42 13.47
C LYS A 130 16.43 -5.86 13.71
N VAL A 131 15.26 -6.23 13.17
CA VAL A 131 14.70 -7.58 13.29
C VAL A 131 15.51 -8.58 12.46
N LEU A 132 16.17 -8.12 11.39
CA LEU A 132 17.00 -8.95 10.52
C LEU A 132 18.46 -9.07 10.99
N ALA A 133 18.84 -8.48 12.14
CA ALA A 133 20.23 -8.47 12.59
C ALA A 133 20.89 -9.85 12.53
N GLY A 134 21.95 -9.96 11.72
CA GLY A 134 22.69 -11.20 11.46
C GLY A 134 22.04 -12.15 10.43
N LYS A 135 20.93 -11.75 9.78
CA LYS A 135 20.22 -12.53 8.75
C LYS A 135 19.95 -11.72 7.48
N GLU A 136 20.59 -10.56 7.35
CA GLU A 136 20.30 -9.58 6.30
C GLU A 136 20.52 -10.16 4.91
N GLU A 137 21.65 -10.83 4.70
CA GLU A 137 22.01 -11.41 3.41
C GLU A 137 21.17 -12.63 3.07
N ASP A 138 20.93 -13.52 4.03
CA ASP A 138 20.10 -14.72 3.84
C ASP A 138 18.68 -14.33 3.49
N THR A 139 18.10 -13.35 4.20
CA THR A 139 16.73 -12.85 3.91
C THR A 139 16.68 -12.15 2.55
N LEU A 140 17.73 -11.39 2.18
CA LEU A 140 17.82 -10.79 0.86
C LEU A 140 17.81 -11.86 -0.25
N LEU A 141 18.62 -12.90 -0.10
CA LEU A 141 18.70 -13.97 -1.09
C LEU A 141 17.39 -14.74 -1.20
N GLN A 142 16.71 -15.00 -0.09
CA GLN A 142 15.40 -15.62 -0.07
C GLN A 142 14.36 -14.76 -0.84
N TYR A 143 14.31 -13.46 -0.61
CA TYR A 143 13.42 -12.57 -1.39
C TYR A 143 13.86 -12.48 -2.86
N ALA A 144 15.16 -12.45 -3.16
CA ALA A 144 15.64 -12.39 -4.53
C ALA A 144 15.22 -13.63 -5.34
N ASP A 145 15.23 -14.80 -4.73
CA ASP A 145 14.74 -16.05 -5.32
C ASP A 145 13.22 -16.02 -5.50
N GLN A 146 12.48 -15.70 -4.42
CA GLN A 146 11.03 -15.63 -4.45
C GLN A 146 10.49 -14.64 -5.50
N PHE A 147 11.21 -13.55 -5.74
CA PHE A 147 10.81 -12.48 -6.66
C PHE A 147 11.52 -12.58 -8.02
N ASP A 148 12.22 -13.67 -8.30
CA ASP A 148 12.87 -13.93 -9.59
C ASP A 148 13.77 -12.75 -10.04
N ILE A 149 14.70 -12.33 -9.14
CA ILE A 149 15.72 -11.31 -9.44
C ILE A 149 17.13 -11.71 -9.05
N THR A 150 17.37 -12.99 -8.77
CA THR A 150 18.69 -13.49 -8.34
C THR A 150 19.77 -13.21 -9.39
N ASP A 151 19.43 -13.33 -10.67
CA ASP A 151 20.32 -13.10 -11.81
C ASP A 151 20.75 -11.64 -12.00
N VAL A 152 20.01 -10.69 -11.39
CA VAL A 152 20.27 -9.24 -11.53
C VAL A 152 20.89 -8.59 -10.31
N LEU A 153 21.19 -9.35 -9.24
CA LEU A 153 21.70 -8.80 -7.98
C LEU A 153 23.00 -7.99 -8.17
N HIS A 154 23.83 -8.33 -9.15
CA HIS A 154 25.09 -7.63 -9.42
C HIS A 154 24.97 -6.54 -10.49
N ARG A 155 23.78 -6.35 -11.08
CA ARG A 155 23.53 -5.32 -12.07
C ARG A 155 23.28 -3.96 -11.41
N TRP A 156 23.45 -2.91 -12.21
CA TRP A 156 23.09 -1.53 -11.83
C TRP A 156 21.63 -1.25 -12.21
N PRO A 157 20.93 -0.34 -11.52
CA PRO A 157 19.54 -0.03 -11.83
C PRO A 157 19.25 0.29 -13.29
N ALA A 158 20.16 0.99 -13.97
CA ALA A 158 20.02 1.33 -15.39
C ALA A 158 20.04 0.11 -16.34
N GLN A 159 20.45 -1.05 -15.85
CA GLN A 159 20.52 -2.31 -16.63
C GLN A 159 19.29 -3.19 -16.43
N LEU A 160 18.33 -2.74 -15.62
CA LEU A 160 17.14 -3.49 -15.28
C LEU A 160 15.97 -3.13 -16.19
N SER A 161 15.13 -4.12 -16.51
CA SER A 161 13.82 -3.86 -17.08
C SER A 161 12.90 -3.17 -16.05
N GLY A 162 11.83 -2.51 -16.51
CA GLY A 162 10.86 -1.86 -15.62
C GLY A 162 10.27 -2.82 -14.57
N GLY A 163 9.93 -4.06 -14.96
CA GLY A 163 9.44 -5.08 -14.02
C GLY A 163 10.50 -5.53 -13.01
N GLN A 164 11.78 -5.61 -13.40
CA GLN A 164 12.88 -5.88 -12.46
C GLN A 164 13.08 -4.73 -11.49
N GLN A 165 13.04 -3.47 -11.95
CA GLN A 165 13.13 -2.30 -11.08
C GLN A 165 11.99 -2.26 -10.07
N GLN A 166 10.78 -2.60 -10.47
CA GLN A 166 9.61 -2.69 -9.60
C GLN A 166 9.82 -3.74 -8.51
N ARG A 167 10.21 -4.98 -8.89
CA ARG A 167 10.48 -6.07 -7.95
C ARG A 167 11.57 -5.71 -6.95
N VAL A 168 12.67 -5.14 -7.42
CA VAL A 168 13.75 -4.63 -6.55
C VAL A 168 13.22 -3.59 -5.57
N SER A 169 12.39 -2.63 -6.02
CA SER A 169 11.81 -1.60 -5.15
C SER A 169 10.89 -2.19 -4.09
N ILE A 170 10.10 -3.20 -4.43
CA ILE A 170 9.24 -3.91 -3.46
C ILE A 170 10.10 -4.63 -2.42
N ILE A 171 11.08 -5.45 -2.84
CA ILE A 171 11.97 -6.17 -1.93
C ILE A 171 12.70 -5.21 -1.00
N GLN A 172 13.14 -4.06 -1.50
CA GLN A 172 13.79 -3.03 -0.69
C GLN A 172 12.92 -2.56 0.47
N GLN A 173 11.61 -2.39 0.24
CA GLN A 173 10.68 -1.99 1.30
C GLN A 173 10.36 -3.15 2.26
N LEU A 174 10.27 -4.38 1.76
CA LEU A 174 10.09 -5.58 2.60
C LEU A 174 11.28 -5.79 3.53
N LEU A 175 12.50 -5.71 3.01
CA LEU A 175 13.74 -5.82 3.80
C LEU A 175 13.85 -4.73 4.87
N LYS A 176 13.36 -3.53 4.59
CA LYS A 176 13.28 -2.45 5.58
C LYS A 176 12.34 -2.78 6.75
N GLY A 177 11.43 -3.74 6.59
CA GLY A 177 10.47 -4.16 7.63
C GLY A 177 9.28 -3.22 7.76
N ALA A 178 8.86 -2.55 6.70
CA ALA A 178 7.68 -1.69 6.72
C ALA A 178 6.39 -2.51 6.83
N ASP A 179 5.51 -2.16 7.78
CA ASP A 179 4.19 -2.79 7.93
C ASP A 179 3.17 -2.21 6.94
N PHE A 180 3.37 -0.96 6.53
CA PHE A 180 2.58 -0.29 5.49
C PHE A 180 3.41 -0.12 4.23
N LEU A 181 2.88 -0.55 3.09
CA LEU A 181 3.46 -0.33 1.77
C LEU A 181 2.51 0.54 0.94
N LEU A 182 2.96 1.75 0.60
CA LEU A 182 2.24 2.67 -0.28
C LEU A 182 2.79 2.55 -1.70
N LEU A 183 1.91 2.29 -2.66
CA LEU A 183 2.24 2.16 -4.08
C LEU A 183 1.49 3.24 -4.88
N ASP A 184 2.24 4.09 -5.60
CA ASP A 184 1.67 5.13 -6.47
C ASP A 184 1.63 4.61 -7.91
N GLU A 185 0.42 4.37 -8.42
CA GLU A 185 0.13 3.92 -9.78
C GLU A 185 0.95 2.68 -10.23
N PRO A 186 0.98 1.58 -9.44
CA PRO A 186 1.86 0.44 -9.72
C PRO A 186 1.49 -0.33 -11.01
N PHE A 187 0.33 -0.07 -11.57
CA PHE A 187 -0.19 -0.75 -12.78
C PHE A 187 -0.09 0.11 -14.03
N SER A 188 0.33 1.37 -13.91
CA SER A 188 0.34 2.32 -15.02
C SER A 188 1.35 1.93 -16.09
N GLY A 189 0.87 1.87 -17.34
CA GLY A 189 1.72 1.57 -18.51
C GLY A 189 2.18 0.13 -18.63
N LEU A 190 1.60 -0.81 -17.87
CA LEU A 190 1.88 -2.22 -17.97
C LEU A 190 0.98 -2.89 -19.02
N ASP A 191 1.54 -3.81 -19.79
CA ASP A 191 0.75 -4.74 -20.58
C ASP A 191 0.05 -5.79 -19.69
N VAL A 192 -0.96 -6.48 -20.23
CA VAL A 192 -1.78 -7.42 -19.46
C VAL A 192 -0.95 -8.54 -18.81
N CYS A 193 0.06 -9.06 -19.53
CA CYS A 193 0.88 -10.17 -19.02
C CYS A 193 1.79 -9.72 -17.86
N VAL A 194 2.26 -8.47 -17.89
CA VAL A 194 3.07 -7.88 -16.81
C VAL A 194 2.18 -7.49 -15.63
N LEU A 195 0.97 -6.98 -15.91
CA LEU A 195 -0.01 -6.62 -14.89
C LEU A 195 -0.34 -7.83 -13.99
N ASP A 196 -0.63 -8.99 -14.58
CA ASP A 196 -0.96 -10.19 -13.82
C ASP A 196 0.20 -10.61 -12.91
N LYS A 197 1.45 -10.51 -13.38
CA LYS A 197 2.64 -10.78 -12.55
C LYS A 197 2.80 -9.80 -11.39
N VAL A 198 2.52 -8.52 -11.62
CA VAL A 198 2.59 -7.50 -10.56
C VAL A 198 1.48 -7.73 -9.53
N VAL A 199 0.28 -8.05 -9.96
CA VAL A 199 -0.83 -8.42 -9.08
C VAL A 199 -0.44 -9.63 -8.23
N GLU A 200 0.05 -10.71 -8.86
CA GLU A 200 0.49 -11.90 -8.13
C GLU A 200 1.59 -11.58 -7.11
N LEU A 201 2.54 -10.74 -7.48
CA LEU A 201 3.60 -10.26 -6.59
C LEU A 201 3.06 -9.52 -5.36
N LEU A 202 2.11 -8.59 -5.55
CA LEU A 202 1.50 -7.86 -4.45
C LEU A 202 0.68 -8.78 -3.54
N LEU A 203 0.02 -9.79 -4.12
CA LEU A 203 -0.67 -10.83 -3.37
C LEU A 203 0.31 -11.65 -2.53
N GLN A 204 1.47 -12.04 -3.07
CA GLN A 204 2.53 -12.74 -2.31
C GLN A 204 3.03 -11.88 -1.13
N VAL A 205 3.22 -10.57 -1.34
CA VAL A 205 3.59 -9.64 -0.26
C VAL A 205 2.55 -9.64 0.85
N SER A 206 1.27 -9.56 0.49
CA SER A 206 0.18 -9.60 1.47
C SER A 206 0.11 -10.94 2.21
N LEU A 207 0.40 -12.05 1.54
CA LEU A 207 0.43 -13.38 2.16
C LEU A 207 1.68 -13.63 3.03
N SER A 208 2.70 -12.80 2.95
CA SER A 208 3.94 -12.99 3.70
C SER A 208 3.81 -12.66 5.19
N ASP A 209 2.87 -11.80 5.56
CA ASP A 209 2.68 -11.33 6.94
C ASP A 209 1.24 -10.80 7.10
N GLU A 210 0.53 -11.29 8.10
CA GLU A 210 -0.86 -10.88 8.41
C GLU A 210 -0.98 -9.38 8.77
N LEU A 211 0.10 -8.75 9.23
CA LEU A 211 0.13 -7.35 9.60
C LEU A 211 0.45 -6.41 8.42
N LYS A 212 0.80 -6.96 7.25
CA LYS A 212 1.12 -6.13 6.08
C LYS A 212 -0.14 -5.48 5.50
N THR A 213 -0.09 -4.17 5.39
CA THR A 213 -1.13 -3.37 4.74
C THR A 213 -0.57 -2.71 3.48
N LEU A 214 -1.09 -3.11 2.33
CA LEU A 214 -0.79 -2.46 1.07
C LEU A 214 -1.82 -1.37 0.81
N ILE A 215 -1.35 -0.16 0.53
CA ILE A 215 -2.20 0.97 0.14
C ILE A 215 -1.83 1.33 -1.29
N ILE A 216 -2.74 1.09 -2.21
CA ILE A 216 -2.53 1.28 -3.65
C ILE A 216 -3.29 2.50 -4.10
N VAL A 217 -2.59 3.46 -4.68
CA VAL A 217 -3.20 4.61 -5.33
C VAL A 217 -3.24 4.33 -6.83
N SER A 218 -4.43 4.33 -7.43
CA SER A 218 -4.58 4.01 -8.85
C SER A 218 -5.75 4.73 -9.51
N HIS A 219 -5.68 4.87 -10.83
CA HIS A 219 -6.80 5.22 -11.69
C HIS A 219 -7.40 4.00 -12.40
N ASP A 220 -6.74 2.83 -12.32
CA ASP A 220 -7.27 1.55 -12.84
C ASP A 220 -8.21 0.93 -11.81
N ILE A 221 -9.49 1.23 -11.98
CA ILE A 221 -10.56 0.79 -11.07
C ILE A 221 -10.74 -0.73 -11.14
N ALA A 222 -10.67 -1.32 -12.33
CA ALA A 222 -10.91 -2.75 -12.51
C ALA A 222 -9.85 -3.58 -11.78
N THR A 223 -8.58 -3.20 -11.89
CA THR A 223 -7.50 -3.87 -11.15
C THR A 223 -7.63 -3.61 -9.66
N ALA A 224 -7.95 -2.38 -9.24
CA ALA A 224 -8.16 -2.05 -7.83
C ALA A 224 -9.25 -2.92 -7.19
N ILE A 225 -10.40 -3.13 -7.85
CA ILE A 225 -11.47 -4.03 -7.37
C ILE A 225 -10.97 -5.48 -7.28
N ALA A 226 -10.20 -5.93 -8.27
CA ALA A 226 -9.79 -7.33 -8.35
C ALA A 226 -8.83 -7.77 -7.24
N ILE A 227 -8.09 -6.83 -6.61
CA ILE A 227 -7.01 -7.15 -5.67
C ILE A 227 -7.23 -6.61 -4.26
N SER A 228 -8.26 -5.80 -4.03
CA SER A 228 -8.41 -5.10 -2.75
C SER A 228 -9.44 -5.75 -1.84
N ASP A 229 -9.33 -5.43 -0.57
CA ASP A 229 -10.33 -5.69 0.46
C ASP A 229 -11.30 -4.51 0.59
N THR A 230 -10.77 -3.30 0.45
CA THR A 230 -11.51 -2.05 0.57
C THR A 230 -11.07 -1.08 -0.52
N VAL A 231 -12.03 -0.39 -1.12
CA VAL A 231 -11.77 0.70 -2.08
C VAL A 231 -12.33 2.00 -1.54
N TYR A 232 -11.47 3.02 -1.42
CA TYR A 232 -11.84 4.40 -1.15
C TYR A 232 -11.87 5.19 -2.45
N ILE A 233 -12.95 5.94 -2.70
CA ILE A 233 -13.13 6.74 -3.90
C ILE A 233 -12.88 8.20 -3.58
N LEU A 234 -11.83 8.77 -4.20
CA LEU A 234 -11.52 10.18 -4.12
C LEU A 234 -12.24 10.92 -5.26
N GLY A 235 -13.13 11.83 -4.91
CA GLY A 235 -13.98 12.57 -5.83
C GLY A 235 -14.16 14.01 -5.41
N ARG A 236 -15.05 14.73 -6.12
CA ARG A 236 -15.46 16.09 -5.77
C ARG A 236 -16.92 16.10 -5.32
N GLN A 237 -17.23 16.91 -4.33
CA GLN A 237 -18.61 17.19 -3.94
C GLN A 237 -19.09 18.47 -4.60
N ALA A 238 -20.33 18.48 -5.09
CA ALA A 238 -20.94 19.67 -5.66
C ALA A 238 -20.94 20.82 -4.64
N GLY A 239 -20.55 22.02 -5.09
CA GLY A 239 -20.50 23.23 -4.24
C GLY A 239 -19.33 23.30 -3.25
N ARG A 240 -18.39 22.36 -3.27
CA ARG A 240 -17.18 22.41 -2.43
C ARG A 240 -15.91 22.39 -3.27
N GLU A 241 -14.94 23.22 -2.85
CA GLU A 241 -13.59 23.18 -3.44
C GLU A 241 -12.79 22.02 -2.87
N GLY A 242 -11.90 21.47 -3.71
CA GLY A 242 -11.04 20.34 -3.36
C GLY A 242 -11.73 19.00 -3.55
N SER A 243 -10.98 17.97 -3.27
CA SER A 243 -11.42 16.58 -3.38
C SER A 243 -11.56 15.97 -2.00
N THR A 244 -12.54 15.10 -1.85
CA THR A 244 -12.80 14.38 -0.61
C THR A 244 -13.02 12.89 -0.90
N LEU A 245 -13.07 12.07 0.13
CA LEU A 245 -13.53 10.69 -0.03
C LEU A 245 -15.05 10.69 -0.14
N VAL A 246 -15.54 10.34 -1.32
CA VAL A 246 -16.98 10.33 -1.61
C VAL A 246 -17.64 9.02 -1.25
N ARG A 247 -16.87 7.92 -1.20
CA ARG A 247 -17.38 6.60 -0.87
C ARG A 247 -16.29 5.64 -0.42
N GLU A 248 -16.66 4.72 0.47
CA GLU A 248 -15.93 3.50 0.84
C GLU A 248 -16.72 2.30 0.35
N ILE A 249 -16.03 1.31 -0.23
CA ILE A 249 -16.62 0.06 -0.70
C ILE A 249 -15.87 -1.10 -0.05
N ASP A 250 -16.59 -1.91 0.71
CA ASP A 250 -16.08 -3.15 1.30
C ASP A 250 -16.26 -4.29 0.27
N LEU A 251 -15.15 -4.75 -0.29
CA LEU A 251 -15.16 -5.81 -1.29
C LEU A 251 -15.28 -7.19 -0.69
N ILE A 252 -14.98 -7.35 0.61
CA ILE A 252 -15.18 -8.62 1.32
C ILE A 252 -16.67 -8.86 1.49
N GLU A 253 -17.44 -7.85 1.93
CA GLU A 253 -18.90 -7.94 2.06
C GLU A 253 -19.57 -8.25 0.71
N ARG A 254 -18.99 -7.76 -0.38
CA ARG A 254 -19.48 -8.04 -1.74
C ARG A 254 -19.08 -9.40 -2.27
N GLY A 255 -18.25 -10.16 -1.55
CA GLY A 255 -17.72 -11.45 -2.00
C GLY A 255 -16.73 -11.33 -3.16
N LEU A 256 -16.09 -10.17 -3.36
CA LEU A 256 -15.15 -9.90 -4.45
C LEU A 256 -13.68 -10.05 -4.04
N ALA A 257 -13.37 -9.82 -2.75
CA ALA A 257 -11.99 -9.84 -2.28
C ALA A 257 -11.36 -11.24 -2.40
N TRP A 258 -10.17 -11.32 -2.97
CA TRP A 258 -9.34 -12.54 -3.09
C TRP A 258 -9.97 -13.70 -3.87
N GLN A 259 -10.92 -13.43 -4.75
CA GLN A 259 -11.59 -14.42 -5.56
C GLN A 259 -10.88 -14.62 -6.91
N LYS A 260 -10.51 -15.86 -7.24
CA LYS A 260 -10.03 -16.19 -8.58
C LYS A 260 -11.16 -16.00 -9.60
N GLY A 261 -10.84 -15.35 -10.73
CA GLY A 261 -11.83 -15.12 -11.79
C GLY A 261 -12.88 -14.05 -11.46
N VAL A 262 -12.70 -13.27 -10.41
CA VAL A 262 -13.63 -12.24 -9.92
C VAL A 262 -14.11 -11.28 -11.02
N ARG A 263 -13.29 -11.01 -12.03
CA ARG A 263 -13.64 -10.12 -13.17
C ARG A 263 -14.80 -10.63 -14.01
N GLN A 264 -15.16 -11.92 -13.91
CA GLN A 264 -16.28 -12.54 -14.63
C GLN A 264 -17.58 -12.52 -13.82
N GLU A 265 -17.51 -12.13 -12.55
CA GLU A 265 -18.67 -12.08 -11.69
C GLU A 265 -19.56 -10.86 -12.00
N LYS A 266 -20.89 -11.06 -11.98
CA LYS A 266 -21.86 -9.98 -12.17
C LYS A 266 -21.68 -8.85 -11.16
N VAL A 267 -21.44 -9.18 -9.89
CA VAL A 267 -21.21 -8.21 -8.81
C VAL A 267 -19.97 -7.36 -9.07
N PHE A 268 -18.94 -7.91 -9.75
CA PHE A 268 -17.78 -7.13 -10.17
C PHE A 268 -18.14 -6.03 -11.17
N ALA A 269 -18.90 -6.38 -12.20
CA ALA A 269 -19.35 -5.42 -13.21
C ALA A 269 -20.24 -4.33 -12.59
N GLU A 270 -21.18 -4.70 -11.72
CA GLU A 270 -22.03 -3.76 -10.98
C GLU A 270 -21.20 -2.82 -10.09
N THR A 271 -20.20 -3.35 -9.37
CA THR A 271 -19.31 -2.55 -8.54
C THR A 271 -18.44 -1.60 -9.36
N LEU A 272 -17.96 -2.07 -10.52
CA LEU A 272 -17.17 -1.24 -11.43
C LEU A 272 -17.97 -0.04 -11.96
N GLU A 273 -19.22 -0.26 -12.38
CA GLU A 273 -20.10 0.81 -12.86
C GLU A 273 -20.49 1.77 -11.71
N GLU A 274 -20.73 1.26 -10.52
CA GLU A 274 -20.98 2.08 -9.34
C GLU A 274 -19.80 3.02 -9.04
N ILE A 275 -18.55 2.52 -9.04
CA ILE A 275 -17.37 3.35 -8.82
C ILE A 275 -17.20 4.38 -9.93
N LYS A 276 -17.38 3.99 -11.20
CA LYS A 276 -17.33 4.94 -12.32
C LYS A 276 -18.36 6.06 -12.19
N GLY A 277 -19.56 5.74 -11.68
CA GLY A 277 -20.61 6.73 -11.42
C GLY A 277 -20.28 7.73 -10.29
N CYS A 278 -19.35 7.39 -9.40
CA CYS A 278 -18.87 8.29 -8.35
C CYS A 278 -17.72 9.21 -8.79
N LEU A 279 -17.12 8.97 -9.95
CA LEU A 279 -15.98 9.71 -10.49
C LEU A 279 -16.38 10.77 -11.51
#